data_deef34d69d9e65acd849c2193336c088
#
_entry.id   deef34d69d9e65acd849c2193336c088
#
_cell.length_a   1.000
_cell.length_b   1.000
_cell.length_c   1.000
_cell.angle_alpha   90.00
_cell.angle_beta   90.00
_cell.angle_gamma   90.00
#
_symmetry.space_group_name_H-M   'P 1'
#
loop_
_entity.id
_entity.type
_entity.pdbx_description
1 polymer ?
#
loop_
_entity_poly.entity_id
_entity_poly.type
_entity_poly.pdbx_seq_one_letter_code
_entity_poly.pdbx_strand_id
1 'polypeptide(L)'
;MLKVMTIFGTRPEAIKMAPVVKALEAAPDMESIVTVTAQHREMLDQVLHLFSITPNYDLNIMSQGQTLYDVTCRALMGLQEVLKEAKPDVVLVHGDTTTTFVGALAAFYEGIPVGHVEAGLRTGNIYSPFPEEMNRKLTGAIGTYHFAPTTTSEANLLKENINPDHLYVTGNTVIDALRTTVKEEYTFKEELLNKIDYVNQKVILVTTHRRENLGDPMRNVYEAIRDIIGEHEEVEVIFPMHRNPKVRSIVQEVLGDMPRVHLIEPLEYEPFANLMDRTYLIMTDSGGIQEEAPSLGKPVLVLRDTTERPEAVQAGTVKLVGTDKATVYSTAKELITNAEMYTAMSNAVNPYGDGLASERIVQALRHEFFENQEKPSSFGK
;
A
#
# COMPACT_ATOMS: atom_id res chain seq x y z
N MET A 1 14.51 20.11 -19.97
CA MET A 1 13.55 19.68 -18.94
C MET A 1 13.19 18.25 -19.28
N LEU A 2 13.38 17.30 -18.35
CA LEU A 2 13.09 15.89 -18.54
C LEU A 2 11.58 15.65 -18.46
N LYS A 3 10.96 15.07 -19.48
CA LYS A 3 9.55 14.71 -19.50
C LYS A 3 9.35 13.33 -18.89
N VAL A 4 8.74 13.27 -17.72
CA VAL A 4 8.47 12.04 -16.99
C VAL A 4 6.97 11.75 -17.03
N MET A 5 6.57 10.67 -17.68
CA MET A 5 5.17 10.24 -17.69
C MET A 5 4.95 9.17 -16.63
N THR A 6 3.98 9.36 -15.76
CA THR A 6 3.51 8.34 -14.82
C THR A 6 2.23 7.70 -15.35
N ILE A 7 2.16 6.36 -15.35
CA ILE A 7 1.00 5.60 -15.82
C ILE A 7 0.47 4.73 -14.68
N PHE A 8 -0.80 4.92 -14.32
CA PHE A 8 -1.48 4.08 -13.32
C PHE A 8 -2.98 4.04 -13.57
N GLY A 9 -3.71 3.08 -12.98
CA GLY A 9 -5.11 2.89 -13.31
C GLY A 9 -6.02 2.49 -12.16
N THR A 10 -5.45 2.12 -11.01
CA THR A 10 -6.20 1.65 -9.84
C THR A 10 -5.94 2.54 -8.63
N ARG A 11 -6.82 2.42 -7.62
CA ARG A 11 -6.68 3.17 -6.37
C ARG A 11 -5.36 2.90 -5.63
N PRO A 12 -4.91 1.64 -5.46
CA PRO A 12 -3.63 1.37 -4.78
C PRO A 12 -2.42 1.96 -5.52
N GLU A 13 -2.39 1.88 -6.84
CA GLU A 13 -1.35 2.52 -7.65
C GLU A 13 -1.38 4.05 -7.47
N ALA A 14 -2.56 4.66 -7.54
CA ALA A 14 -2.70 6.11 -7.40
C ALA A 14 -2.20 6.62 -6.04
N ILE A 15 -2.52 5.92 -4.94
CA ILE A 15 -2.01 6.26 -3.60
C ILE A 15 -0.47 6.27 -3.60
N LYS A 16 0.14 5.23 -4.13
CA LYS A 16 1.60 5.05 -4.11
C LYS A 16 2.33 5.92 -5.14
N MET A 17 1.68 6.27 -6.25
CA MET A 17 2.26 7.16 -7.27
C MET A 17 2.03 8.64 -6.99
N ALA A 18 1.03 9.01 -6.19
CA ALA A 18 0.76 10.40 -5.86
C ALA A 18 1.98 11.16 -5.30
N PRO A 19 2.73 10.64 -4.31
CA PRO A 19 3.94 11.32 -3.83
C PRO A 19 5.02 11.42 -4.91
N VAL A 20 5.14 10.45 -5.81
CA VAL A 20 6.08 10.52 -6.93
C VAL A 20 5.68 11.65 -7.89
N VAL A 21 4.39 11.74 -8.25
CA VAL A 21 3.85 12.83 -9.07
C VAL A 21 4.16 14.19 -8.41
N LYS A 22 3.89 14.32 -7.11
CA LYS A 22 4.16 15.58 -6.38
C LYS A 22 5.65 15.93 -6.32
N ALA A 23 6.52 14.95 -6.15
CA ALA A 23 7.96 15.15 -6.18
C ALA A 23 8.45 15.58 -7.58
N LEU A 24 7.88 15.03 -8.65
CA LEU A 24 8.16 15.43 -10.03
C LEU A 24 7.65 16.85 -10.31
N GLU A 25 6.43 17.19 -9.88
CA GLU A 25 5.87 18.54 -10.03
C GLU A 25 6.71 19.61 -9.30
N ALA A 26 7.32 19.24 -8.16
CA ALA A 26 8.18 20.14 -7.40
C ALA A 26 9.60 20.28 -7.98
N ALA A 27 10.00 19.41 -8.90
CA ALA A 27 11.33 19.41 -9.50
C ALA A 27 11.41 20.35 -10.70
N PRO A 28 12.17 21.48 -10.63
CA PRO A 28 12.17 22.52 -11.68
C PRO A 28 12.81 22.06 -13.01
N ASP A 29 13.54 20.98 -12.99
CA ASP A 29 14.24 20.37 -14.12
C ASP A 29 13.43 19.26 -14.79
N MET A 30 12.22 18.95 -14.27
CA MET A 30 11.34 17.89 -14.77
C MET A 30 9.96 18.42 -15.15
N GLU A 31 9.34 17.77 -16.12
CA GLU A 31 7.94 17.95 -16.52
C GLU A 31 7.16 16.69 -16.16
N SER A 32 6.24 16.79 -15.21
CA SER A 32 5.38 15.68 -14.81
C SER A 32 4.19 15.55 -15.74
N ILE A 33 4.02 14.39 -16.38
CA ILE A 33 2.88 14.06 -17.23
C ILE A 33 2.15 12.90 -16.59
N VAL A 34 0.91 13.12 -16.15
CA VAL A 34 0.09 12.10 -15.50
C VAL A 34 -0.87 11.49 -16.50
N THR A 35 -0.78 10.17 -16.67
CA THR A 35 -1.68 9.38 -17.53
C THR A 35 -2.38 8.33 -16.69
N VAL A 36 -3.72 8.33 -16.73
CA VAL A 36 -4.53 7.32 -16.05
C VAL A 36 -5.28 6.45 -17.03
N THR A 37 -5.30 5.14 -16.78
CA THR A 37 -6.14 4.22 -17.55
C THR A 37 -7.57 4.19 -17.02
N ALA A 38 -7.76 4.57 -15.74
CA ALA A 38 -9.04 4.54 -15.03
C ALA A 38 -9.72 3.16 -15.11
N GLN A 39 -8.95 2.10 -14.83
CA GLN A 39 -9.46 0.72 -14.74
C GLN A 39 -10.55 0.57 -13.66
N HIS A 40 -10.51 1.41 -12.58
CA HIS A 40 -11.51 1.51 -11.50
C HIS A 40 -11.82 2.99 -11.25
N ARG A 41 -12.77 3.55 -11.99
CA ARG A 41 -13.03 4.99 -12.09
C ARG A 41 -13.23 5.70 -10.74
N GLU A 42 -14.31 5.37 -10.03
CA GLU A 42 -14.72 6.12 -8.83
C GLU A 42 -13.67 6.11 -7.72
N MET A 43 -13.04 4.97 -7.48
CA MET A 43 -12.02 4.83 -6.44
C MET A 43 -10.71 5.54 -6.80
N LEU A 44 -10.39 5.64 -8.09
CA LEU A 44 -9.23 6.39 -8.58
C LEU A 44 -9.44 7.89 -8.39
N ASP A 45 -10.60 8.42 -8.79
CA ASP A 45 -10.93 9.85 -8.71
C ASP A 45 -10.86 10.38 -7.27
N GLN A 46 -11.26 9.59 -6.28
CA GLN A 46 -11.12 9.96 -4.86
C GLN A 46 -9.67 10.23 -4.47
N VAL A 47 -8.73 9.39 -4.93
CA VAL A 47 -7.30 9.54 -4.63
C VAL A 47 -6.71 10.73 -5.39
N LEU A 48 -7.05 10.90 -6.66
CA LEU A 48 -6.61 12.05 -7.46
C LEU A 48 -7.06 13.37 -6.81
N HIS A 49 -8.30 13.41 -6.32
CA HIS A 49 -8.81 14.57 -5.59
C HIS A 49 -8.07 14.81 -4.27
N LEU A 50 -7.84 13.75 -3.48
CA LEU A 50 -7.13 13.82 -2.20
C LEU A 50 -5.74 14.46 -2.34
N PHE A 51 -5.00 14.04 -3.37
CA PHE A 51 -3.64 14.54 -3.61
C PHE A 51 -3.59 15.73 -4.57
N SER A 52 -4.76 16.29 -4.95
CA SER A 52 -4.85 17.41 -5.90
C SER A 52 -4.07 17.14 -7.18
N ILE A 53 -4.29 15.97 -7.77
CA ILE A 53 -3.70 15.56 -9.05
C ILE A 53 -4.75 15.66 -10.15
N THR A 54 -4.41 16.35 -11.24
CA THR A 54 -5.22 16.40 -12.47
C THR A 54 -4.48 15.65 -13.56
N PRO A 55 -5.01 14.52 -14.06
CA PRO A 55 -4.38 13.81 -15.17
C PRO A 55 -4.29 14.66 -16.43
N ASN A 56 -3.15 14.56 -17.13
CA ASN A 56 -3.00 15.15 -18.47
C ASN A 56 -3.72 14.29 -19.51
N TYR A 57 -3.72 12.98 -19.31
CA TYR A 57 -4.41 12.01 -20.17
C TYR A 57 -5.23 11.04 -19.35
N ASP A 58 -6.45 10.81 -19.79
CA ASP A 58 -7.40 9.91 -19.15
C ASP A 58 -8.03 8.97 -20.20
N LEU A 59 -7.65 7.71 -20.19
CA LEU A 59 -8.11 6.73 -21.17
C LEU A 59 -9.51 6.19 -20.88
N ASN A 60 -9.98 6.31 -19.63
CA ASN A 60 -11.31 5.89 -19.19
C ASN A 60 -11.72 4.49 -19.71
N ILE A 61 -10.84 3.50 -19.53
CA ILE A 61 -11.05 2.15 -20.09
C ILE A 61 -12.05 1.29 -19.33
N MET A 62 -12.55 1.75 -18.18
CA MET A 62 -13.48 0.97 -17.37
C MET A 62 -14.75 0.63 -18.12
N SER A 63 -15.13 -0.65 -18.09
CA SER A 63 -16.42 -1.13 -18.59
C SER A 63 -16.95 -2.27 -17.72
N GLN A 64 -18.28 -2.40 -17.65
CA GLN A 64 -18.91 -3.47 -16.88
C GLN A 64 -18.59 -4.85 -17.46
N GLY A 65 -18.14 -5.78 -16.58
CA GLY A 65 -17.84 -7.16 -16.99
C GLY A 65 -16.57 -7.31 -17.82
N GLN A 66 -15.68 -6.31 -17.84
CA GLN A 66 -14.42 -6.38 -18.59
C GLN A 66 -13.53 -7.55 -18.16
N THR A 67 -12.91 -8.19 -19.15
CA THR A 67 -11.93 -9.25 -18.98
C THR A 67 -10.52 -8.67 -18.92
N LEU A 68 -9.52 -9.49 -18.51
CA LEU A 68 -8.12 -9.09 -18.63
C LEU A 68 -7.71 -8.74 -20.07
N TYR A 69 -8.26 -9.42 -21.05
CA TYR A 69 -8.04 -9.12 -22.47
C TYR A 69 -8.56 -7.72 -22.83
N ASP A 70 -9.76 -7.36 -22.37
CA ASP A 70 -10.36 -6.05 -22.63
C ASP A 70 -9.50 -4.94 -22.04
N VAL A 71 -9.07 -5.09 -20.78
CA VAL A 71 -8.18 -4.12 -20.09
C VAL A 71 -6.87 -3.99 -20.84
N THR A 72 -6.23 -5.11 -21.19
CA THR A 72 -4.95 -5.15 -21.91
C THR A 72 -5.05 -4.44 -23.26
N CYS A 73 -6.02 -4.83 -24.09
CA CYS A 73 -6.15 -4.28 -25.45
C CYS A 73 -6.49 -2.79 -25.42
N ARG A 74 -7.46 -2.37 -24.61
CA ARG A 74 -7.87 -0.96 -24.53
C ARG A 74 -6.77 -0.06 -23.99
N ALA A 75 -6.08 -0.49 -22.92
CA ALA A 75 -4.97 0.26 -22.37
C ALA A 75 -3.82 0.37 -23.38
N LEU A 76 -3.45 -0.73 -24.05
CA LEU A 76 -2.34 -0.74 -25.00
C LEU A 76 -2.61 0.20 -26.18
N MET A 77 -3.79 0.11 -26.80
CA MET A 77 -4.15 0.96 -27.93
C MET A 77 -4.32 2.44 -27.54
N GLY A 78 -4.90 2.72 -26.37
CA GLY A 78 -5.03 4.08 -25.87
C GLY A 78 -3.67 4.72 -25.55
N LEU A 79 -2.76 3.96 -24.92
CA LEU A 79 -1.42 4.43 -24.60
C LEU A 79 -0.55 4.69 -25.83
N GLN A 80 -0.75 3.94 -26.93
CA GLN A 80 -0.03 4.19 -28.17
C GLN A 80 -0.20 5.63 -28.66
N GLU A 81 -1.45 6.12 -28.68
CA GLU A 81 -1.75 7.50 -29.14
C GLU A 81 -1.18 8.54 -28.15
N VAL A 82 -1.34 8.31 -26.84
CA VAL A 82 -0.83 9.21 -25.81
C VAL A 82 0.69 9.33 -25.86
N LEU A 83 1.43 8.22 -26.02
CA LEU A 83 2.88 8.22 -26.07
C LEU A 83 3.42 8.91 -27.32
N LYS A 84 2.76 8.73 -28.47
CA LYS A 84 3.10 9.43 -29.71
C LYS A 84 2.90 10.93 -29.64
N GLU A 85 1.86 11.38 -28.94
CA GLU A 85 1.55 12.79 -28.73
C GLU A 85 2.49 13.43 -27.72
N ALA A 86 2.55 12.87 -26.50
CA ALA A 86 3.29 13.43 -25.37
C ALA A 86 4.82 13.33 -25.53
N LYS A 87 5.32 12.26 -26.14
CA LYS A 87 6.75 11.96 -26.35
C LYS A 87 7.56 12.13 -25.05
N PRO A 88 7.25 11.38 -24.00
CA PRO A 88 8.01 11.45 -22.76
C PRO A 88 9.42 10.88 -22.95
N ASP A 89 10.38 11.37 -22.16
CA ASP A 89 11.74 10.85 -22.13
C ASP A 89 11.84 9.55 -21.33
N VAL A 90 10.94 9.37 -20.37
CA VAL A 90 10.84 8.16 -19.53
C VAL A 90 9.39 7.95 -19.06
N VAL A 91 8.98 6.69 -18.94
CA VAL A 91 7.70 6.28 -18.40
C VAL A 91 7.91 5.60 -17.05
N LEU A 92 7.17 6.00 -16.01
CA LEU A 92 7.11 5.32 -14.72
C LEU A 92 5.81 4.53 -14.62
N VAL A 93 5.92 3.26 -14.26
CA VAL A 93 4.80 2.36 -13.94
C VAL A 93 4.96 1.81 -12.52
N HIS A 94 3.89 1.37 -11.89
CA HIS A 94 3.92 0.99 -10.48
C HIS A 94 3.36 -0.42 -10.24
N GLY A 95 4.10 -1.23 -9.49
CA GLY A 95 3.61 -2.50 -8.92
C GLY A 95 3.37 -3.59 -9.95
N ASP A 96 2.14 -4.11 -10.04
CA ASP A 96 1.87 -5.40 -10.63
C ASP A 96 0.52 -5.53 -11.36
N THR A 97 -0.19 -4.43 -11.55
CA THR A 97 -1.48 -4.47 -12.26
C THR A 97 -1.30 -4.75 -13.75
N THR A 98 -2.41 -5.07 -14.43
CA THR A 98 -2.40 -5.14 -15.90
C THR A 98 -2.02 -3.79 -16.52
N THR A 99 -2.43 -2.67 -15.93
CA THR A 99 -2.02 -1.33 -16.36
C THR A 99 -0.50 -1.15 -16.28
N THR A 100 0.14 -1.64 -15.21
CA THR A 100 1.61 -1.60 -15.05
C THR A 100 2.33 -2.30 -16.19
N PHE A 101 1.95 -3.54 -16.44
CA PHE A 101 2.55 -4.33 -17.52
C PHE A 101 2.30 -3.71 -18.89
N VAL A 102 1.07 -3.32 -19.17
CA VAL A 102 0.69 -2.75 -20.49
C VAL A 102 1.34 -1.38 -20.70
N GLY A 103 1.44 -0.56 -19.66
CA GLY A 103 2.15 0.73 -19.69
C GLY A 103 3.62 0.56 -20.05
N ALA A 104 4.29 -0.43 -19.41
CA ALA A 104 5.66 -0.77 -19.73
C ALA A 104 5.81 -1.28 -21.18
N LEU A 105 4.92 -2.16 -21.63
CA LEU A 105 4.95 -2.70 -22.98
C LEU A 105 4.72 -1.63 -24.05
N ALA A 106 3.77 -0.73 -23.83
CA ALA A 106 3.49 0.38 -24.75
C ALA A 106 4.71 1.32 -24.88
N ALA A 107 5.33 1.69 -23.77
CA ALA A 107 6.54 2.52 -23.77
C ALA A 107 7.71 1.82 -24.48
N PHE A 108 7.89 0.53 -24.23
CA PHE A 108 8.92 -0.27 -24.92
C PHE A 108 8.73 -0.28 -26.44
N TYR A 109 7.50 -0.39 -26.94
CA TYR A 109 7.22 -0.37 -28.38
C TYR A 109 7.53 1.00 -29.04
N GLU A 110 7.42 2.07 -28.29
CA GLU A 110 7.79 3.42 -28.76
C GLU A 110 9.28 3.75 -28.47
N GLY A 111 10.07 2.79 -27.95
CA GLY A 111 11.50 2.97 -27.66
C GLY A 111 11.76 3.89 -26.45
N ILE A 112 10.79 4.06 -25.57
CA ILE A 112 10.88 4.91 -24.37
C ILE A 112 11.32 4.06 -23.18
N PRO A 113 12.37 4.45 -22.43
CA PRO A 113 12.81 3.74 -21.24
C PRO A 113 11.74 3.73 -20.15
N VAL A 114 11.67 2.62 -19.39
CA VAL A 114 10.66 2.37 -18.38
C VAL A 114 11.30 2.29 -16.99
N GLY A 115 10.80 3.05 -16.04
CA GLY A 115 11.08 2.91 -14.62
C GLY A 115 9.94 2.16 -13.92
N HIS A 116 10.28 1.07 -13.23
CA HIS A 116 9.34 0.24 -12.48
C HIS A 116 9.42 0.59 -10.99
N VAL A 117 8.40 1.28 -10.48
CA VAL A 117 8.25 1.62 -9.07
C VAL A 117 7.63 0.43 -8.32
N GLU A 118 8.09 0.13 -7.12
CA GLU A 118 7.78 -1.08 -6.34
C GLU A 118 8.20 -2.36 -7.07
N ALA A 119 9.39 -2.34 -7.65
CA ALA A 119 9.97 -3.45 -8.39
C ALA A 119 10.52 -4.54 -7.45
N GLY A 120 10.46 -5.80 -7.89
CA GLY A 120 11.19 -6.90 -7.24
C GLY A 120 10.41 -7.69 -6.18
N LEU A 121 9.14 -7.39 -5.91
CA LEU A 121 8.28 -8.27 -5.12
C LEU A 121 8.06 -9.60 -5.86
N ARG A 122 8.27 -10.74 -5.18
CA ARG A 122 8.13 -12.07 -5.77
C ARG A 122 7.51 -13.06 -4.80
N THR A 123 6.56 -13.85 -5.30
CA THR A 123 6.02 -15.03 -4.61
C THR A 123 6.66 -16.33 -5.10
N GLY A 124 7.24 -16.30 -6.30
CA GLY A 124 7.79 -17.48 -6.97
C GLY A 124 6.73 -18.35 -7.67
N ASN A 125 5.45 -18.04 -7.54
CA ASN A 125 4.36 -18.76 -8.18
C ASN A 125 3.56 -17.83 -9.10
N ILE A 126 3.73 -17.99 -10.42
CA ILE A 126 3.09 -17.14 -11.45
C ILE A 126 1.55 -17.18 -11.45
N TYR A 127 0.96 -18.11 -10.73
CA TYR A 127 -0.49 -18.25 -10.58
C TYR A 127 -1.01 -17.78 -9.21
N SER A 128 -0.11 -17.26 -8.33
CA SER A 128 -0.50 -16.80 -6.99
C SER A 128 0.42 -15.68 -6.49
N PRO A 129 -0.10 -14.43 -6.45
CA PRO A 129 -1.37 -13.95 -6.97
C PRO A 129 -1.42 -13.95 -8.51
N PHE A 130 -2.61 -14.13 -9.05
CA PHE A 130 -2.82 -14.11 -10.51
C PHE A 130 -3.73 -12.93 -10.90
N PRO A 131 -3.35 -12.12 -11.91
CA PRO A 131 -2.17 -12.22 -12.81
C PRO A 131 -0.92 -11.49 -12.30
N GLU A 132 -0.91 -10.98 -11.07
CA GLU A 132 0.03 -9.99 -10.54
C GLU A 132 1.49 -10.48 -10.58
N GLU A 133 1.75 -11.73 -10.18
CA GLU A 133 3.13 -12.25 -10.17
C GLU A 133 3.74 -12.33 -11.58
N MET A 134 2.94 -12.67 -12.59
CA MET A 134 3.43 -12.66 -13.97
C MET A 134 3.61 -11.23 -14.47
N ASN A 135 2.70 -10.31 -14.15
CA ASN A 135 2.86 -8.91 -14.50
C ASN A 135 4.16 -8.32 -13.94
N ARG A 136 4.51 -8.63 -12.69
CA ARG A 136 5.80 -8.23 -12.07
C ARG A 136 6.99 -8.69 -12.88
N LYS A 137 7.00 -9.97 -13.28
CA LYS A 137 8.10 -10.57 -14.06
C LYS A 137 8.23 -9.95 -15.44
N LEU A 138 7.12 -9.78 -16.15
CA LEU A 138 7.11 -9.19 -17.47
C LEU A 138 7.52 -7.71 -17.44
N THR A 139 6.99 -6.96 -16.48
CA THR A 139 7.40 -5.55 -16.28
C THR A 139 8.87 -5.45 -15.91
N GLY A 140 9.38 -6.34 -15.04
CA GLY A 140 10.79 -6.40 -14.68
C GLY A 140 11.71 -6.67 -15.87
N ALA A 141 11.29 -7.55 -16.80
CA ALA A 141 12.06 -7.83 -18.01
C ALA A 141 12.09 -6.67 -19.02
N ILE A 142 11.03 -5.84 -19.04
CA ILE A 142 10.92 -4.66 -19.92
C ILE A 142 11.60 -3.43 -19.29
N GLY A 143 11.56 -3.31 -17.97
CA GLY A 143 12.04 -2.15 -17.23
C GLY A 143 13.51 -1.85 -17.48
N THR A 144 13.83 -0.57 -17.66
CA THR A 144 15.20 -0.06 -17.74
C THR A 144 15.70 0.28 -16.34
N TYR A 145 14.87 0.97 -15.54
CA TYR A 145 15.18 1.39 -14.17
C TYR A 145 14.28 0.68 -13.19
N HIS A 146 14.83 0.22 -12.07
CA HIS A 146 14.08 -0.54 -11.07
C HIS A 146 14.20 0.13 -9.70
N PHE A 147 13.05 0.53 -9.15
CA PHE A 147 12.95 1.15 -7.84
C PHE A 147 12.38 0.12 -6.84
N ALA A 148 13.28 -0.58 -6.18
CA ALA A 148 12.95 -1.65 -5.24
C ALA A 148 12.58 -1.06 -3.85
N PRO A 149 11.49 -1.52 -3.22
CA PRO A 149 11.11 -1.02 -1.91
C PRO A 149 12.06 -1.50 -0.78
N THR A 150 12.66 -2.68 -0.93
CA THR A 150 13.51 -3.30 0.10
C THR A 150 14.75 -3.96 -0.51
N THR A 151 15.71 -4.30 0.33
CA THR A 151 16.89 -5.10 -0.08
C THR A 151 16.52 -6.52 -0.48
N THR A 152 15.41 -7.09 0.04
CA THR A 152 14.88 -8.38 -0.42
C THR A 152 14.39 -8.29 -1.86
N SER A 153 13.68 -7.21 -2.19
CA SER A 153 13.22 -6.93 -3.56
C SER A 153 14.39 -6.72 -4.52
N GLU A 154 15.42 -5.99 -4.09
CA GLU A 154 16.69 -5.87 -4.82
C GLU A 154 17.31 -7.24 -5.11
N ALA A 155 17.43 -8.09 -4.09
CA ALA A 155 18.00 -9.43 -4.24
C ALA A 155 17.22 -10.33 -5.23
N ASN A 156 15.89 -10.17 -5.29
CA ASN A 156 15.05 -10.88 -6.26
C ASN A 156 15.35 -10.43 -7.69
N LEU A 157 15.50 -9.13 -7.92
CA LEU A 157 15.84 -8.56 -9.24
C LEU A 157 17.24 -8.98 -9.70
N LEU A 158 18.22 -8.98 -8.79
CA LEU A 158 19.58 -9.45 -9.09
C LEU A 158 19.60 -10.94 -9.49
N LYS A 159 18.78 -11.80 -8.88
CA LYS A 159 18.62 -13.21 -9.28
C LYS A 159 18.03 -13.36 -10.69
N GLU A 160 17.28 -12.38 -11.15
CA GLU A 160 16.70 -12.33 -12.49
C GLU A 160 17.65 -11.62 -13.51
N ASN A 161 18.90 -11.40 -13.14
CA ASN A 161 19.95 -10.76 -13.95
C ASN A 161 19.65 -9.30 -14.34
N ILE A 162 18.91 -8.58 -13.52
CA ILE A 162 18.73 -7.13 -13.69
C ILE A 162 20.06 -6.42 -13.41
N ASN A 163 20.41 -5.45 -14.26
CA ASN A 163 21.65 -4.70 -14.13
C ASN A 163 21.64 -3.88 -12.82
N PRO A 164 22.62 -4.09 -11.90
CA PRO A 164 22.69 -3.36 -10.64
C PRO A 164 22.92 -1.85 -10.79
N ASP A 165 23.45 -1.39 -11.93
CA ASP A 165 23.68 0.04 -12.16
C ASP A 165 22.36 0.83 -12.23
N HIS A 166 21.30 0.20 -12.75
CA HIS A 166 19.95 0.77 -12.91
C HIS A 166 18.95 0.27 -11.85
N LEU A 167 19.47 -0.25 -10.73
CA LEU A 167 18.66 -0.73 -9.62
C LEU A 167 18.88 0.15 -8.39
N TYR A 168 17.78 0.63 -7.81
CA TYR A 168 17.75 1.57 -6.70
C TYR A 168 16.86 1.04 -5.58
N VAL A 169 17.40 0.93 -4.36
CA VAL A 169 16.57 0.62 -3.17
C VAL A 169 16.06 1.93 -2.61
N THR A 170 14.79 2.22 -2.86
CA THR A 170 14.19 3.53 -2.56
C THR A 170 13.39 3.57 -1.26
N GLY A 171 12.91 2.43 -0.79
CA GLY A 171 11.76 2.35 0.09
C GLY A 171 10.45 2.28 -0.71
N ASN A 172 9.34 2.04 -0.02
CA ASN A 172 8.01 1.98 -0.61
C ASN A 172 7.34 3.36 -0.53
N THR A 173 6.87 3.87 -1.66
CA THR A 173 6.18 5.16 -1.78
C THR A 173 4.85 5.24 -1.02
N VAL A 174 4.31 4.10 -0.55
CA VAL A 174 3.14 4.11 0.34
C VAL A 174 3.42 4.83 1.66
N ILE A 175 4.68 4.79 2.13
CA ILE A 175 5.07 5.47 3.36
C ILE A 175 5.11 6.98 3.15
N ASP A 176 5.56 7.44 1.98
CA ASP A 176 5.51 8.85 1.59
C ASP A 176 4.05 9.33 1.52
N ALA A 177 3.17 8.55 0.88
CA ALA A 177 1.74 8.84 0.80
C ALA A 177 1.08 8.94 2.18
N LEU A 178 1.39 8.00 3.06
CA LEU A 178 0.84 7.97 4.41
C LEU A 178 1.27 9.22 5.22
N ARG A 179 2.55 9.57 5.18
CA ARG A 179 3.09 10.75 5.90
C ARG A 179 2.49 12.07 5.44
N THR A 180 2.16 12.17 4.14
CA THR A 180 1.49 13.38 3.61
C THR A 180 -0.01 13.39 3.88
N THR A 181 -0.62 12.23 4.15
CA THR A 181 -2.06 12.08 4.38
C THR A 181 -2.44 12.25 5.85
N VAL A 182 -1.58 11.80 6.77
CA VAL A 182 -1.79 11.94 8.22
C VAL A 182 -1.60 13.40 8.63
N LYS A 183 -2.55 13.92 9.41
CA LYS A 183 -2.59 15.31 9.88
C LYS A 183 -2.61 15.34 11.40
N GLU A 184 -1.84 16.24 11.99
CA GLU A 184 -1.80 16.46 13.43
C GLU A 184 -3.20 16.78 13.98
N GLU A 185 -3.93 17.65 13.27
CA GLU A 185 -5.33 17.94 13.55
C GLU A 185 -6.21 17.42 12.41
N TYR A 186 -7.01 16.41 12.68
CA TYR A 186 -7.94 15.82 11.73
C TYR A 186 -9.33 15.66 12.35
N THR A 187 -10.37 16.11 11.66
CA THR A 187 -11.76 15.94 12.06
C THR A 187 -12.44 14.95 11.13
N PHE A 188 -12.93 13.85 11.69
CA PHE A 188 -13.63 12.82 10.92
C PHE A 188 -15.04 13.30 10.53
N LYS A 189 -15.47 12.90 9.33
CA LYS A 189 -16.88 13.04 8.92
C LYS A 189 -17.80 12.13 9.75
N GLU A 190 -17.29 10.97 10.17
CA GLU A 190 -17.96 10.07 11.10
C GLU A 190 -17.83 10.64 12.51
N GLU A 191 -18.90 11.27 13.02
CA GLU A 191 -18.90 11.97 14.30
C GLU A 191 -18.52 11.08 15.49
N LEU A 192 -18.83 9.79 15.43
CA LEU A 192 -18.45 8.82 16.44
C LEU A 192 -16.95 8.84 16.71
N LEU A 193 -16.14 8.87 15.63
CA LEU A 193 -14.67 8.85 15.72
C LEU A 193 -14.09 10.10 16.40
N ASN A 194 -14.80 11.23 16.36
CA ASN A 194 -14.37 12.46 17.05
C ASN A 194 -14.68 12.44 18.57
N LYS A 195 -15.53 11.50 19.02
CA LYS A 195 -15.93 11.39 20.44
C LYS A 195 -15.10 10.37 21.22
N ILE A 196 -14.28 9.59 20.56
CA ILE A 196 -13.44 8.56 21.19
C ILE A 196 -12.26 9.23 21.88
N ASP A 197 -11.96 8.79 23.09
CA ASP A 197 -10.82 9.25 23.88
C ASP A 197 -9.57 8.46 23.53
N TYR A 198 -8.88 8.86 22.47
CA TYR A 198 -7.63 8.22 22.02
C TYR A 198 -6.45 8.44 22.98
N VAL A 199 -6.56 9.30 23.97
CA VAL A 199 -5.47 9.61 24.91
C VAL A 199 -5.51 8.66 26.12
N ASN A 200 -6.71 8.46 26.69
CA ASN A 200 -6.86 7.65 27.90
C ASN A 200 -7.30 6.21 27.62
N GLN A 201 -7.89 5.95 26.46
CA GLN A 201 -8.29 4.62 26.02
C GLN A 201 -7.26 3.97 25.09
N LYS A 202 -7.10 2.65 25.21
CA LYS A 202 -6.31 1.85 24.28
C LYS A 202 -7.19 1.41 23.11
N VAL A 203 -7.22 2.23 22.08
CA VAL A 203 -8.07 1.97 20.92
C VAL A 203 -7.44 0.94 20.00
N ILE A 204 -8.12 -0.16 19.75
CA ILE A 204 -7.73 -1.20 18.81
C ILE A 204 -8.48 -1.02 17.49
N LEU A 205 -7.74 -0.84 16.40
CA LEU A 205 -8.31 -0.84 15.05
C LEU A 205 -8.31 -2.27 14.49
N VAL A 206 -9.47 -2.76 14.10
CA VAL A 206 -9.63 -4.12 13.54
C VAL A 206 -10.03 -4.04 12.08
N THR A 207 -9.33 -4.76 11.21
CA THR A 207 -9.75 -4.94 9.81
C THR A 207 -9.58 -6.38 9.38
N THR A 208 -10.64 -6.98 8.86
CA THR A 208 -10.64 -8.36 8.35
C THR A 208 -11.48 -8.44 7.07
N HIS A 209 -10.93 -9.10 6.05
CA HIS A 209 -11.61 -9.23 4.75
C HIS A 209 -11.17 -10.47 3.95
N ARG A 210 -10.12 -11.18 4.38
CA ARG A 210 -9.56 -12.30 3.65
C ARG A 210 -10.55 -13.48 3.59
N ARG A 211 -10.73 -14.04 2.38
CA ARG A 211 -11.67 -15.14 2.13
C ARG A 211 -11.24 -16.43 2.84
N GLU A 212 -9.94 -16.63 2.99
CA GLU A 212 -9.36 -17.78 3.68
C GLU A 212 -9.76 -17.85 5.17
N ASN A 213 -10.07 -16.72 5.78
CA ASN A 213 -10.44 -16.61 7.19
C ASN A 213 -11.96 -16.69 7.45
N LEU A 214 -12.80 -16.76 6.39
CA LEU A 214 -14.25 -16.80 6.55
C LEU A 214 -14.72 -18.03 7.35
N GLY A 215 -15.66 -17.83 8.25
CA GLY A 215 -16.23 -18.88 9.10
C GLY A 215 -15.57 -18.95 10.48
N ASP A 216 -15.23 -20.16 10.94
CA ASP A 216 -14.70 -20.39 12.29
C ASP A 216 -13.40 -19.63 12.59
N PRO A 217 -12.42 -19.52 11.65
CA PRO A 217 -11.21 -18.73 11.91
C PRO A 217 -11.52 -17.27 12.27
N MET A 218 -12.43 -16.64 11.52
CA MET A 218 -12.83 -15.26 11.76
C MET A 218 -13.63 -15.11 13.06
N ARG A 219 -14.47 -16.08 13.37
CA ARG A 219 -15.21 -16.15 14.64
C ARG A 219 -14.26 -16.24 15.84
N ASN A 220 -13.25 -17.09 15.78
CA ASN A 220 -12.25 -17.23 16.85
C ASN A 220 -11.54 -15.90 17.15
N VAL A 221 -11.17 -15.15 16.10
CA VAL A 221 -10.57 -13.82 16.25
C VAL A 221 -11.52 -12.87 16.96
N TYR A 222 -12.80 -12.82 16.57
CA TYR A 222 -13.78 -11.91 17.18
C TYR A 222 -14.12 -12.30 18.61
N GLU A 223 -14.14 -13.59 18.93
CA GLU A 223 -14.30 -14.06 20.31
C GLU A 223 -13.09 -13.68 21.18
N ALA A 224 -11.87 -13.72 20.64
CA ALA A 224 -10.70 -13.22 21.36
C ALA A 224 -10.81 -11.71 21.65
N ILE A 225 -11.26 -10.92 20.66
CA ILE A 225 -11.50 -9.48 20.84
C ILE A 225 -12.58 -9.23 21.90
N ARG A 226 -13.68 -10.00 21.88
CA ARG A 226 -14.73 -9.93 22.88
C ARG A 226 -14.20 -10.18 24.30
N ASP A 227 -13.38 -11.21 24.47
CA ASP A 227 -12.81 -11.56 25.76
C ASP A 227 -11.86 -10.46 26.26
N ILE A 228 -11.04 -9.84 25.38
CA ILE A 228 -10.16 -8.71 25.69
C ILE A 228 -11.00 -7.52 26.23
N ILE A 229 -12.06 -7.13 25.52
CA ILE A 229 -12.92 -6.00 25.91
C ILE A 229 -13.62 -6.29 27.24
N GLY A 230 -14.00 -7.56 27.47
CA GLY A 230 -14.63 -7.97 28.73
C GLY A 230 -13.70 -7.86 29.94
N GLU A 231 -12.39 -8.02 29.76
CA GLU A 231 -11.41 -7.97 30.85
C GLU A 231 -10.73 -6.60 31.03
N HIS A 232 -10.70 -5.77 29.99
CA HIS A 232 -9.95 -4.51 29.95
C HIS A 232 -10.90 -3.32 29.70
N GLU A 233 -11.25 -2.60 30.76
CA GLU A 233 -12.16 -1.45 30.68
C GLU A 233 -11.57 -0.26 29.91
N GLU A 234 -10.23 -0.17 29.84
CA GLU A 234 -9.50 0.85 29.09
C GLU A 234 -9.41 0.56 27.60
N VAL A 235 -9.94 -0.56 27.11
CA VAL A 235 -9.89 -0.94 25.70
C VAL A 235 -11.18 -0.56 24.99
N GLU A 236 -11.03 0.13 23.85
CA GLU A 236 -12.07 0.35 22.85
C GLU A 236 -11.68 -0.27 21.51
N VAL A 237 -12.66 -0.67 20.74
CA VAL A 237 -12.44 -1.24 19.41
C VAL A 237 -13.17 -0.43 18.36
N ILE A 238 -12.45 -0.08 17.28
CA ILE A 238 -13.04 0.47 16.06
C ILE A 238 -12.88 -0.55 14.96
N PHE A 239 -13.99 -0.90 14.32
CA PHE A 239 -14.01 -1.91 13.28
C PHE A 239 -14.72 -1.39 12.01
N PRO A 240 -13.98 -0.80 11.05
CA PRO A 240 -14.49 -0.52 9.72
C PRO A 240 -14.81 -1.83 9.01
N MET A 241 -16.09 -2.20 8.95
CA MET A 241 -16.52 -3.51 8.46
C MET A 241 -16.44 -3.61 6.95
N HIS A 242 -15.75 -4.63 6.43
CA HIS A 242 -15.77 -4.94 5.02
C HIS A 242 -17.20 -5.18 4.52
N ARG A 243 -17.50 -4.76 3.26
CA ARG A 243 -18.86 -4.83 2.68
C ARG A 243 -19.38 -6.26 2.42
N ASN A 244 -18.53 -7.29 2.55
CA ASN A 244 -18.94 -8.68 2.37
C ASN A 244 -19.99 -9.07 3.43
N PRO A 245 -21.22 -9.49 3.03
CA PRO A 245 -22.29 -9.84 3.97
C PRO A 245 -21.90 -10.96 4.93
N LYS A 246 -21.05 -11.91 4.52
CA LYS A 246 -20.59 -13.01 5.37
C LYS A 246 -19.70 -12.49 6.52
N VAL A 247 -18.82 -11.52 6.25
CA VAL A 247 -18.02 -10.87 7.30
C VAL A 247 -18.93 -10.13 8.26
N ARG A 248 -19.83 -9.30 7.76
CA ARG A 248 -20.77 -8.51 8.57
C ARG A 248 -21.63 -9.37 9.47
N SER A 249 -22.14 -10.50 8.97
CA SER A 249 -22.95 -11.43 9.75
C SER A 249 -22.21 -11.97 10.97
N ILE A 250 -20.94 -12.41 10.79
CA ILE A 250 -20.13 -12.96 11.88
C ILE A 250 -19.74 -11.86 12.88
N VAL A 251 -19.35 -10.67 12.39
CA VAL A 251 -19.03 -9.53 13.26
C VAL A 251 -20.22 -9.15 14.11
N GLN A 252 -21.41 -8.99 13.50
CA GLN A 252 -22.62 -8.60 14.20
C GLN A 252 -23.05 -9.64 15.25
N GLU A 253 -22.91 -10.93 14.93
CA GLU A 253 -23.25 -12.01 15.86
C GLU A 253 -22.33 -12.03 17.10
N VAL A 254 -21.04 -11.79 16.94
CA VAL A 254 -20.05 -11.95 18.02
C VAL A 254 -19.79 -10.65 18.78
N LEU A 255 -19.81 -9.50 18.08
CA LEU A 255 -19.39 -8.20 18.60
C LEU A 255 -20.50 -7.13 18.60
N GLY A 256 -21.66 -7.40 17.97
CA GLY A 256 -22.68 -6.38 17.69
C GLY A 256 -23.27 -5.72 18.93
N ASP A 257 -23.39 -6.46 20.04
CA ASP A 257 -23.98 -5.97 21.29
C ASP A 257 -22.92 -5.60 22.36
N MET A 258 -21.64 -5.61 21.98
CA MET A 258 -20.57 -5.31 22.92
C MET A 258 -20.42 -3.80 23.17
N PRO A 259 -20.41 -3.36 24.43
CA PRO A 259 -20.06 -1.98 24.74
C PRO A 259 -18.61 -1.71 24.32
N ARG A 260 -18.30 -0.49 23.92
CA ARG A 260 -16.96 -0.06 23.49
C ARG A 260 -16.46 -0.75 22.20
N VAL A 261 -17.37 -1.39 21.43
CA VAL A 261 -17.09 -1.85 20.06
C VAL A 261 -17.88 -0.98 19.08
N HIS A 262 -17.15 -0.29 18.23
CA HIS A 262 -17.71 0.63 17.25
C HIS A 262 -17.62 0.01 15.84
N LEU A 263 -18.73 -0.57 15.40
CA LEU A 263 -18.87 -1.12 14.06
C LEU A 263 -19.26 0.02 13.11
N ILE A 264 -18.38 0.37 12.19
CA ILE A 264 -18.58 1.47 11.25
C ILE A 264 -18.49 1.00 9.78
N GLU A 265 -18.94 1.85 8.86
CA GLU A 265 -18.75 1.60 7.44
C GLU A 265 -17.26 1.72 7.05
N PRO A 266 -16.83 1.08 5.94
CA PRO A 266 -15.47 1.21 5.45
C PRO A 266 -15.10 2.67 5.21
N LEU A 267 -13.93 3.07 5.66
CA LEU A 267 -13.40 4.42 5.47
C LEU A 267 -12.63 4.54 4.15
N GLU A 268 -12.61 5.74 3.59
CA GLU A 268 -11.69 6.12 2.53
C GLU A 268 -10.26 6.21 3.05
N TYR A 269 -9.29 6.37 2.17
CA TYR A 269 -7.86 6.32 2.54
C TYR A 269 -7.47 7.38 3.58
N GLU A 270 -7.85 8.65 3.35
CA GLU A 270 -7.47 9.74 4.26
C GLU A 270 -8.02 9.56 5.69
N PRO A 271 -9.33 9.35 5.91
CA PRO A 271 -9.83 9.10 7.26
C PRO A 271 -9.28 7.79 7.86
N PHE A 272 -9.01 6.76 7.05
CA PHE A 272 -8.41 5.52 7.54
C PHE A 272 -6.98 5.72 8.01
N ALA A 273 -6.14 6.45 7.26
CA ALA A 273 -4.77 6.77 7.63
C ALA A 273 -4.71 7.58 8.95
N ASN A 274 -5.56 8.60 9.07
CA ASN A 274 -5.65 9.41 10.29
C ASN A 274 -6.22 8.62 11.49
N LEU A 275 -7.10 7.65 11.25
CA LEU A 275 -7.55 6.72 12.28
C LEU A 275 -6.43 5.80 12.75
N MET A 276 -5.68 5.19 11.83
CA MET A 276 -4.50 4.38 12.17
C MET A 276 -3.53 5.13 13.07
N ASP A 277 -3.27 6.39 12.76
CA ASP A 277 -2.34 7.20 13.55
C ASP A 277 -2.81 7.43 14.99
N ARG A 278 -4.10 7.47 15.24
CA ARG A 278 -4.67 7.70 16.57
C ARG A 278 -4.84 6.43 17.41
N THR A 279 -4.76 5.24 16.79
CA THR A 279 -4.99 3.97 17.50
C THR A 279 -3.77 3.52 18.29
N TYR A 280 -4.01 2.70 19.30
CA TYR A 280 -2.99 2.08 20.12
C TYR A 280 -2.39 0.83 19.45
N LEU A 281 -3.27 -0.06 18.96
CA LEU A 281 -2.92 -1.36 18.40
C LEU A 281 -3.76 -1.62 17.13
N ILE A 282 -3.18 -2.33 16.16
CA ILE A 282 -3.90 -2.72 14.95
C ILE A 282 -3.93 -4.24 14.83
N MET A 283 -5.11 -4.79 14.57
CA MET A 283 -5.33 -6.21 14.30
C MET A 283 -5.87 -6.35 12.87
N THR A 284 -5.11 -7.00 11.99
CA THR A 284 -5.43 -6.97 10.55
C THR A 284 -5.02 -8.24 9.81
N ASP A 285 -5.75 -8.57 8.75
CA ASP A 285 -5.34 -9.55 7.73
C ASP A 285 -4.85 -8.90 6.42
N SER A 286 -4.72 -7.55 6.40
CA SER A 286 -4.28 -6.78 5.22
C SER A 286 -2.76 -6.74 5.10
N GLY A 287 -2.23 -6.99 3.87
CA GLY A 287 -0.80 -6.83 3.58
C GLY A 287 -0.34 -5.36 3.60
N GLY A 288 -1.13 -4.43 3.08
CA GLY A 288 -0.76 -3.01 3.04
C GLY A 288 -0.62 -2.38 4.42
N ILE A 289 -1.51 -2.73 5.36
CA ILE A 289 -1.44 -2.21 6.74
C ILE A 289 -0.16 -2.68 7.46
N GLN A 290 0.38 -3.86 7.12
CA GLN A 290 1.66 -4.34 7.64
C GLN A 290 2.85 -3.48 7.19
N GLU A 291 2.72 -2.76 6.09
CA GLU A 291 3.73 -1.80 5.62
C GLU A 291 3.50 -0.41 6.23
N GLU A 292 2.27 0.05 6.26
CA GLU A 292 1.87 1.41 6.63
C GLU A 292 1.89 1.67 8.14
N ALA A 293 1.22 0.84 8.93
CA ALA A 293 1.02 1.07 10.37
C ALA A 293 2.33 1.17 11.18
N PRO A 294 3.37 0.36 10.89
CA PRO A 294 4.65 0.50 11.59
C PRO A 294 5.32 1.87 11.40
N SER A 295 5.10 2.55 10.28
CA SER A 295 5.66 3.89 10.06
C SER A 295 5.03 4.98 10.93
N LEU A 296 3.86 4.67 11.52
CA LEU A 296 3.18 5.49 12.52
C LEU A 296 3.51 5.03 13.97
N GLY A 297 4.45 4.10 14.13
CA GLY A 297 4.79 3.54 15.44
C GLY A 297 3.67 2.69 16.06
N LYS A 298 2.82 2.07 15.23
CA LYS A 298 1.70 1.25 15.71
C LYS A 298 2.04 -0.23 15.62
N PRO A 299 2.04 -0.97 16.75
CA PRO A 299 2.15 -2.42 16.75
C PRO A 299 1.03 -3.06 15.93
N VAL A 300 1.37 -4.12 15.17
CA VAL A 300 0.41 -4.82 14.32
C VAL A 300 0.36 -6.30 14.66
N LEU A 301 -0.82 -6.81 14.95
CA LEU A 301 -1.10 -8.25 15.02
C LEU A 301 -1.72 -8.70 13.70
N VAL A 302 -1.00 -9.59 13.02
CA VAL A 302 -1.41 -10.11 11.71
C VAL A 302 -2.24 -11.38 11.91
N LEU A 303 -3.52 -11.29 11.56
CA LEU A 303 -4.54 -12.33 11.71
C LEU A 303 -4.47 -13.35 10.57
N ARG A 304 -3.28 -13.91 10.36
CA ARG A 304 -2.97 -14.89 9.29
C ARG A 304 -1.88 -15.83 9.78
N ASP A 305 -1.87 -17.05 9.22
CA ASP A 305 -0.81 -18.04 9.50
C ASP A 305 0.48 -17.71 8.72
N THR A 306 0.35 -17.05 7.58
CA THR A 306 1.46 -16.64 6.71
C THR A 306 1.31 -15.21 6.24
N THR A 307 2.42 -14.57 5.87
CA THR A 307 2.42 -13.23 5.27
C THR A 307 3.37 -13.16 4.08
N GLU A 308 3.03 -12.34 3.11
CA GLU A 308 3.91 -11.92 2.01
C GLU A 308 4.88 -10.79 2.42
N ARG A 309 4.92 -10.46 3.71
CA ARG A 309 5.70 -9.36 4.30
C ARG A 309 6.66 -9.87 5.39
N PRO A 310 7.57 -10.81 5.05
CA PRO A 310 8.47 -11.42 6.04
C PRO A 310 9.40 -10.42 6.70
N GLU A 311 9.76 -9.34 6.01
CA GLU A 311 10.64 -8.28 6.53
C GLU A 311 10.02 -7.58 7.76
N ALA A 312 8.70 -7.34 7.76
CA ALA A 312 8.02 -6.73 8.90
C ALA A 312 8.06 -7.61 10.15
N VAL A 313 7.93 -8.93 9.96
CA VAL A 313 8.05 -9.91 11.05
C VAL A 313 9.48 -9.95 11.58
N GLN A 314 10.48 -10.00 10.69
CA GLN A 314 11.90 -10.01 11.07
C GLN A 314 12.34 -8.71 11.76
N ALA A 315 11.82 -7.59 11.32
CA ALA A 315 12.06 -6.28 11.96
C ALA A 315 11.36 -6.13 13.31
N GLY A 316 10.41 -7.01 13.64
CA GLY A 316 9.64 -6.94 14.90
C GLY A 316 8.55 -5.87 14.90
N THR A 317 8.22 -5.28 13.77
CA THR A 317 7.15 -4.28 13.64
C THR A 317 5.76 -4.89 13.62
N VAL A 318 5.66 -6.16 13.20
CA VAL A 318 4.41 -6.93 13.20
C VAL A 318 4.62 -8.30 13.83
N LYS A 319 3.55 -8.89 14.37
CA LYS A 319 3.56 -10.27 14.90
C LYS A 319 2.46 -11.10 14.24
N LEU A 320 2.84 -12.23 13.63
CA LEU A 320 1.88 -13.21 13.13
C LEU A 320 1.24 -13.94 14.30
N VAL A 321 -0.09 -13.87 14.40
CA VAL A 321 -0.86 -14.51 15.47
C VAL A 321 -1.84 -15.56 14.97
N GLY A 322 -1.98 -15.69 13.65
CA GLY A 322 -2.96 -16.61 13.06
C GLY A 322 -4.39 -16.23 13.41
N THR A 323 -5.24 -17.24 13.48
CA THR A 323 -6.66 -17.11 13.80
C THR A 323 -7.07 -17.97 15.00
N ASP A 324 -6.11 -18.52 15.73
CA ASP A 324 -6.38 -19.25 16.98
C ASP A 324 -6.78 -18.29 18.09
N LYS A 325 -7.92 -18.54 18.71
CA LYS A 325 -8.49 -17.64 19.75
C LYS A 325 -7.52 -17.39 20.91
N ALA A 326 -6.87 -18.43 21.42
CA ALA A 326 -5.98 -18.31 22.58
C ALA A 326 -4.72 -17.52 22.25
N THR A 327 -4.16 -17.73 21.07
CA THR A 327 -2.97 -17.02 20.57
C THR A 327 -3.27 -15.53 20.34
N VAL A 328 -4.38 -15.22 19.67
CA VAL A 328 -4.80 -13.83 19.42
C VAL A 328 -5.05 -13.11 20.74
N TYR A 329 -5.81 -13.72 21.64
CA TYR A 329 -6.12 -13.17 22.96
C TYR A 329 -4.85 -12.92 23.79
N SER A 330 -4.01 -13.94 23.97
CA SER A 330 -2.82 -13.83 24.83
C SER A 330 -1.82 -12.78 24.29
N THR A 331 -1.61 -12.74 22.97
CA THR A 331 -0.69 -11.75 22.38
C THR A 331 -1.22 -10.33 22.46
N ALA A 332 -2.51 -10.11 22.21
CA ALA A 332 -3.10 -8.78 22.35
C ALA A 332 -3.08 -8.31 23.80
N LYS A 333 -3.45 -9.19 24.76
CA LYS A 333 -3.37 -8.91 26.20
C LYS A 333 -1.95 -8.53 26.63
N GLU A 334 -0.94 -9.24 26.14
CA GLU A 334 0.47 -8.94 26.42
C GLU A 334 0.84 -7.53 25.95
N LEU A 335 0.45 -7.11 24.75
CA LEU A 335 0.69 -5.74 24.26
C LEU A 335 -0.09 -4.68 25.03
N ILE A 336 -1.26 -5.01 25.55
CA ILE A 336 -2.08 -4.10 26.37
C ILE A 336 -1.46 -3.91 27.76
N THR A 337 -0.90 -4.96 28.37
CA THR A 337 -0.48 -4.96 29.78
C THR A 337 1.02 -4.80 29.96
N ASN A 338 1.84 -5.07 28.95
CA ASN A 338 3.29 -4.99 28.98
C ASN A 338 3.82 -3.82 28.17
N ALA A 339 4.13 -2.72 28.83
CA ALA A 339 4.63 -1.51 28.19
C ALA A 339 6.00 -1.69 27.49
N GLU A 340 6.86 -2.59 27.98
CA GLU A 340 8.17 -2.84 27.36
C GLU A 340 7.99 -3.52 26.00
N MET A 341 7.12 -4.53 25.93
CA MET A 341 6.82 -5.21 24.66
C MET A 341 6.15 -4.28 23.67
N TYR A 342 5.18 -3.48 24.12
CA TYR A 342 4.56 -2.47 23.27
C TYR A 342 5.59 -1.49 22.71
N THR A 343 6.43 -0.93 23.57
CA THR A 343 7.48 0.03 23.19
C THR A 343 8.50 -0.59 22.23
N ALA A 344 8.87 -1.84 22.43
CA ALA A 344 9.77 -2.56 21.53
C ALA A 344 9.19 -2.68 20.10
N MET A 345 7.91 -3.01 19.97
CA MET A 345 7.25 -3.09 18.66
C MET A 345 7.00 -1.72 18.03
N SER A 346 6.56 -0.74 18.81
CA SER A 346 6.23 0.60 18.30
C SER A 346 7.48 1.38 17.84
N ASN A 347 8.64 1.12 18.44
CA ASN A 347 9.91 1.76 18.09
C ASN A 347 10.75 0.95 17.09
N ALA A 348 10.28 -0.24 16.67
CA ALA A 348 10.99 -1.03 15.67
C ALA A 348 11.02 -0.28 14.32
N VAL A 349 12.17 -0.36 13.64
CA VAL A 349 12.36 0.35 12.36
C VAL A 349 11.53 -0.29 11.28
N ASN A 350 10.72 0.50 10.61
CA ASN A 350 9.92 0.02 9.48
C ASN A 350 10.81 -0.37 8.30
N PRO A 351 10.82 -1.65 7.86
CA PRO A 351 11.67 -2.11 6.77
C PRO A 351 11.21 -1.66 5.39
N TYR A 352 10.02 -1.04 5.29
CA TYR A 352 9.42 -0.65 4.00
C TYR A 352 9.64 0.80 3.61
N GLY A 353 10.13 1.66 4.48
CA GLY A 353 10.41 3.03 4.08
C GLY A 353 10.55 4.01 5.25
N ASP A 354 11.13 5.14 4.91
CA ASP A 354 11.35 6.30 5.79
C ASP A 354 10.61 7.56 5.30
N GLY A 355 9.76 7.44 4.26
CA GLY A 355 9.00 8.52 3.65
C GLY A 355 9.81 9.40 2.69
N LEU A 356 10.93 8.90 2.17
CA LEU A 356 11.79 9.59 1.21
C LEU A 356 11.94 8.80 -0.11
N ALA A 357 11.06 7.84 -0.37
CA ALA A 357 11.13 7.00 -1.56
C ALA A 357 10.95 7.82 -2.84
N SER A 358 10.00 8.74 -2.86
CA SER A 358 9.73 9.61 -4.01
C SER A 358 10.89 10.54 -4.32
N GLU A 359 11.54 11.09 -3.30
CA GLU A 359 12.74 11.92 -3.48
C GLU A 359 13.89 11.09 -4.09
N ARG A 360 14.10 9.86 -3.61
CA ARG A 360 15.10 8.95 -4.18
C ARG A 360 14.82 8.58 -5.63
N ILE A 361 13.56 8.40 -6.01
CA ILE A 361 13.17 8.16 -7.40
C ILE A 361 13.51 9.37 -8.28
N VAL A 362 13.16 10.59 -7.85
CA VAL A 362 13.49 11.82 -8.58
C VAL A 362 15.01 11.99 -8.71
N GLN A 363 15.76 11.73 -7.63
CA GLN A 363 17.22 11.80 -7.66
C GLN A 363 17.84 10.73 -8.57
N ALA A 364 17.28 9.52 -8.60
CA ALA A 364 17.71 8.47 -9.52
C ALA A 364 17.50 8.88 -10.99
N LEU A 365 16.35 9.48 -11.30
CA LEU A 365 16.10 10.03 -12.64
C LEU A 365 17.09 11.13 -12.99
N ARG A 366 17.44 12.00 -12.04
CA ARG A 366 18.50 12.99 -12.27
C ARG A 366 19.85 12.34 -12.57
N HIS A 367 20.21 11.32 -11.78
CA HIS A 367 21.45 10.59 -11.98
C HIS A 367 21.53 9.94 -13.37
N GLU A 368 20.43 9.41 -13.88
CA GLU A 368 20.36 8.70 -15.16
C GLU A 368 20.31 9.64 -16.38
N PHE A 369 19.71 10.82 -16.25
CA PHE A 369 19.40 11.69 -17.38
C PHE A 369 20.21 12.99 -17.41
N PHE A 370 20.87 13.37 -16.31
CA PHE A 370 21.66 14.59 -16.26
C PHE A 370 23.12 14.31 -15.86
N GLU A 371 24.05 15.02 -16.47
CA GLU A 371 25.47 14.88 -16.17
C GLU A 371 25.80 15.33 -14.74
N ASN A 372 26.79 14.67 -14.11
CA ASN A 372 27.35 15.00 -12.78
C ASN A 372 26.33 14.96 -11.62
N GLN A 373 25.27 14.17 -11.73
CA GLN A 373 24.35 13.94 -10.64
C GLN A 373 24.73 12.70 -9.83
N GLU A 374 24.69 12.83 -8.50
CA GLU A 374 24.99 11.73 -7.59
C GLU A 374 23.86 10.67 -7.59
N LYS A 375 24.25 9.41 -7.44
CA LYS A 375 23.29 8.32 -7.21
C LYS A 375 22.57 8.54 -5.87
N PRO A 376 21.26 8.32 -5.78
CA PRO A 376 20.55 8.46 -4.50
C PRO A 376 21.11 7.50 -3.42
N SER A 377 21.04 7.92 -2.17
CA SER A 377 21.34 7.03 -1.05
C SER A 377 20.36 5.86 -1.04
N SER A 378 20.88 4.66 -0.85
CA SER A 378 20.04 3.45 -0.76
C SER A 378 19.30 3.40 0.58
N PHE A 379 17.99 3.13 0.55
CA PHE A 379 17.22 2.87 1.76
C PHE A 379 17.69 1.57 2.43
N GLY A 380 17.88 1.59 3.75
CA GLY A 380 18.24 0.41 4.53
C GLY A 380 19.71 -0.07 4.38
N LYS A 381 20.57 0.74 3.79
CA LYS A 381 22.02 0.49 3.71
C LYS A 381 22.82 1.55 4.44
#